data_96b680bc0cc885afb2e5fb53a3c60c24
#
_entry.id   96b680bc0cc885afb2e5fb53a3c60c24
#
_cell.length_a   1.000
_cell.length_b   1.000
_cell.length_c   1.000
_cell.angle_alpha   90.00
_cell.angle_beta   90.00
_cell.angle_gamma   90.00
#
_symmetry.space_group_name_H-M   'P 1'
#
loop_
_entity.id
_entity.type
_entity.pdbx_description
1 polymer ?
#
loop_
_entity_poly.entity_id
_entity_poly.type
_entity_poly.pdbx_seq_one_letter_code
_entity_poly.pdbx_strand_id
1 'polypeptide(L)'
;MSTLRPYIPFDLRETLLSYAARLSAVHTGKGMRRLLNDLRIPVENFLMGRHEAVEAFASATGSDAEILKSAALTGKKKHVEFRGAKMAKTFVVRQADKYCPVCLAEDGSPYAWRQQLIWCFAPAHRCIHHNTSLRRITQKGFDLREGLVAPGAGAVTPCDGDQPEYLAWLDNRLHGPREEPKWQAGQTVQQVLETSMMLGAVLEHGHKVRPHKLRANDQEAAADIGFAIYREGAGAVTEALDTIRRRSPATAVQAGPLAKYGPLFDWLDRRCNAIDPGPIRDLLRNHIIKHDALSRGDTVLGHEIKERRYHSVHSLSEETNIPRVRMSRMLQKLGKIPAGATHAECGLLRFDAQDISGLIADFQTTIERKDVPAYIGASKNQFQTLYAGGIIRPLVPRDKPGAVRNVVFSRRHLDTFLETLNALPVASETGKDLHTIAYACQRGAGTTLNLVYGILSGELPAWRRDTPPGLSQVLVSLTDAVGAE
;
A
#
# COMPACT_ATOMS: atom_id res chain seq x y z
N MET A 1 26.86 -42.69 -28.31
CA MET A 1 26.51 -43.61 -27.20
C MET A 1 25.23 -44.33 -27.57
N SER A 2 25.09 -45.64 -27.27
CA SER A 2 23.82 -46.36 -27.44
C SER A 2 22.84 -45.87 -26.41
N THR A 3 21.64 -45.48 -26.81
CA THR A 3 20.55 -45.07 -25.91
C THR A 3 20.01 -46.27 -25.14
N LEU A 4 19.53 -46.04 -23.92
CA LEU A 4 18.89 -47.06 -23.09
C LEU A 4 17.69 -47.72 -23.79
N ARG A 5 17.63 -49.08 -23.73
CA ARG A 5 16.52 -49.89 -24.26
C ARG A 5 16.04 -50.86 -23.19
N PRO A 6 14.69 -51.01 -22.98
CA PRO A 6 13.61 -50.39 -23.74
C PRO A 6 13.52 -48.87 -23.49
N TYR A 7 13.03 -48.12 -24.50
CA TYR A 7 12.73 -46.69 -24.35
C TYR A 7 11.45 -46.50 -23.57
N ILE A 8 11.50 -45.64 -22.55
CA ILE A 8 10.35 -45.23 -21.77
C ILE A 8 10.16 -43.71 -21.97
N PRO A 9 9.04 -43.23 -22.47
CA PRO A 9 8.83 -41.82 -22.70
C PRO A 9 8.73 -41.03 -21.38
N PHE A 10 9.22 -39.80 -21.41
CA PHE A 10 9.01 -38.83 -20.33
C PHE A 10 7.58 -38.28 -20.42
N ASP A 11 6.87 -38.25 -19.28
CA ASP A 11 5.60 -37.59 -19.16
C ASP A 11 5.84 -36.16 -18.65
N LEU A 12 5.35 -35.14 -19.39
CA LEU A 12 5.52 -33.73 -19.02
C LEU A 12 4.91 -33.36 -17.65
N ARG A 13 3.99 -34.16 -17.15
CA ARG A 13 3.38 -34.00 -15.82
C ARG A 13 4.25 -34.58 -14.71
N GLU A 14 5.20 -35.45 -15.06
CA GLU A 14 6.08 -36.12 -14.10
C GLU A 14 7.27 -35.26 -13.72
N THR A 15 7.77 -35.39 -12.48
CA THR A 15 9.05 -34.76 -12.12
C THR A 15 10.21 -35.49 -12.78
N LEU A 16 11.30 -34.77 -13.10
CA LEU A 16 12.53 -35.34 -13.63
C LEU A 16 13.10 -36.47 -12.76
N LEU A 17 13.01 -36.31 -11.43
CA LEU A 17 13.53 -37.30 -10.48
C LEU A 17 12.70 -38.57 -10.49
N SER A 18 11.39 -38.46 -10.59
CA SER A 18 10.49 -39.59 -10.71
C SER A 18 10.74 -40.38 -12.01
N TYR A 19 10.92 -39.65 -13.13
CA TYR A 19 11.29 -40.29 -14.40
C TYR A 19 12.59 -41.09 -14.32
N ALA A 20 13.64 -40.49 -13.74
CA ALA A 20 14.91 -41.19 -13.53
C ALA A 20 14.75 -42.43 -12.64
N ALA A 21 13.91 -42.35 -11.62
CA ALA A 21 13.62 -43.44 -10.74
C ALA A 21 12.86 -44.59 -11.44
N ARG A 22 11.87 -44.27 -12.30
CA ARG A 22 11.15 -45.26 -13.12
C ARG A 22 12.08 -45.95 -14.11
N LEU A 23 12.93 -45.19 -14.81
CA LEU A 23 13.95 -45.78 -15.68
C LEU A 23 14.90 -46.68 -14.92
N SER A 24 15.37 -46.26 -13.75
CA SER A 24 16.26 -47.11 -12.94
C SER A 24 15.59 -48.37 -12.49
N ALA A 25 14.32 -48.31 -12.12
CA ALA A 25 13.58 -49.50 -11.70
C ALA A 25 13.49 -50.55 -12.84
N VAL A 26 13.26 -50.10 -14.07
CA VAL A 26 13.17 -50.98 -15.25
C VAL A 26 14.55 -51.51 -15.69
N HIS A 27 15.58 -50.67 -15.71
CA HIS A 27 16.89 -51.05 -16.27
C HIS A 27 17.82 -51.69 -15.25
N THR A 28 17.67 -51.41 -13.97
CA THR A 28 18.59 -51.89 -12.92
C THR A 28 17.91 -52.66 -11.80
N GLY A 29 16.59 -52.59 -11.71
CA GLY A 29 15.81 -53.14 -10.57
C GLY A 29 16.08 -52.39 -9.24
N LYS A 30 16.80 -51.23 -9.28
CA LYS A 30 17.21 -50.45 -8.11
C LYS A 30 16.79 -48.99 -8.18
N GLY A 31 17.05 -48.25 -7.10
CA GLY A 31 16.74 -46.79 -7.06
C GLY A 31 17.60 -45.96 -8.03
N MET A 32 17.12 -44.73 -8.31
CA MET A 32 17.66 -43.81 -9.31
C MET A 32 19.20 -43.59 -9.22
N ARG A 33 19.77 -43.60 -8.00
CA ARG A 33 21.22 -43.43 -7.78
C ARG A 33 22.04 -44.49 -8.50
N ARG A 34 21.51 -45.71 -8.63
CA ARG A 34 22.20 -46.81 -9.36
C ARG A 34 22.32 -46.51 -10.82
N LEU A 35 21.21 -46.13 -11.50
CA LEU A 35 21.22 -45.79 -12.91
C LEU A 35 22.15 -44.58 -13.23
N LEU A 36 22.09 -43.52 -12.41
CA LEU A 36 22.94 -42.36 -12.57
C LEU A 36 24.41 -42.70 -12.47
N ASN A 37 24.81 -43.55 -11.53
CA ASN A 37 26.20 -44.03 -11.42
C ASN A 37 26.64 -44.87 -12.64
N ASP A 38 25.77 -45.78 -13.09
CA ASP A 38 26.04 -46.60 -14.27
C ASP A 38 26.20 -45.76 -15.55
N LEU A 39 25.44 -44.65 -15.65
CA LEU A 39 25.56 -43.67 -16.70
C LEU A 39 26.70 -42.66 -16.50
N ARG A 40 27.44 -42.76 -15.39
CA ARG A 40 28.51 -41.82 -15.01
C ARG A 40 28.03 -40.38 -14.86
N ILE A 41 26.79 -40.19 -14.45
CA ILE A 41 26.20 -38.86 -14.19
C ILE A 41 26.35 -38.52 -12.69
N PRO A 42 26.96 -37.38 -12.32
CA PRO A 42 27.11 -36.98 -10.94
C PRO A 42 25.77 -36.87 -10.25
N VAL A 43 25.51 -37.78 -9.29
CA VAL A 43 24.19 -37.92 -8.63
C VAL A 43 23.73 -36.60 -8.01
N GLU A 44 24.59 -35.93 -7.23
CA GLU A 44 24.23 -34.69 -6.57
C GLU A 44 23.89 -33.55 -7.56
N ASN A 45 24.60 -33.48 -8.71
CA ASN A 45 24.30 -32.51 -9.74
C ASN A 45 22.94 -32.78 -10.39
N PHE A 46 22.60 -34.04 -10.64
CA PHE A 46 21.30 -34.43 -11.17
C PHE A 46 20.18 -34.14 -10.16
N LEU A 47 20.35 -34.53 -8.89
CA LEU A 47 19.40 -34.22 -7.83
C LEU A 47 19.21 -32.70 -7.66
N MET A 48 20.23 -31.91 -7.94
CA MET A 48 20.12 -30.45 -7.90
C MET A 48 19.54 -29.84 -9.20
N GLY A 49 19.23 -30.65 -10.21
CA GLY A 49 18.68 -30.19 -11.50
C GLY A 49 19.71 -29.36 -12.29
N ARG A 50 21.01 -29.69 -12.20
CA ARG A 50 22.05 -29.00 -12.96
C ARG A 50 21.93 -29.33 -14.45
N HIS A 51 22.00 -28.33 -15.32
CA HIS A 51 21.73 -28.47 -16.73
C HIS A 51 22.63 -29.50 -17.40
N GLU A 52 23.94 -29.53 -17.08
CA GLU A 52 24.88 -30.47 -17.64
C GLU A 52 24.54 -31.93 -17.27
N ALA A 53 24.07 -32.16 -16.04
CA ALA A 53 23.66 -33.50 -15.60
C ALA A 53 22.35 -33.92 -16.29
N VAL A 54 21.42 -32.98 -16.50
CA VAL A 54 20.16 -33.22 -17.19
C VAL A 54 20.39 -33.51 -18.67
N GLU A 55 21.29 -32.79 -19.32
CA GLU A 55 21.72 -33.05 -20.74
C GLU A 55 22.38 -34.39 -20.90
N ALA A 56 23.30 -34.73 -20.01
CA ALA A 56 23.95 -36.07 -20.04
C ALA A 56 22.91 -37.18 -19.88
N PHE A 57 21.94 -36.98 -19.01
CA PHE A 57 20.83 -37.93 -18.79
C PHE A 57 19.93 -38.01 -20.03
N ALA A 58 19.54 -36.88 -20.64
CA ALA A 58 18.78 -36.83 -21.87
C ALA A 58 19.47 -37.60 -23.02
N SER A 59 20.75 -37.37 -23.23
CA SER A 59 21.56 -38.07 -24.21
C SER A 59 21.60 -39.57 -23.99
N ALA A 60 21.77 -40.02 -22.74
CA ALA A 60 21.82 -41.45 -22.39
C ALA A 60 20.48 -42.16 -22.54
N THR A 61 19.37 -41.44 -22.29
CA THR A 61 18.01 -41.99 -22.36
C THR A 61 17.37 -41.85 -23.74
N GLY A 62 17.92 -41.03 -24.63
CA GLY A 62 17.31 -40.68 -25.90
C GLY A 62 16.13 -39.73 -25.77
N SER A 63 16.02 -39.00 -24.67
CA SER A 63 14.98 -38.01 -24.41
C SER A 63 15.40 -36.65 -24.94
N ASP A 64 14.42 -35.78 -25.19
CA ASP A 64 14.68 -34.38 -25.56
C ASP A 64 15.22 -33.60 -24.33
N ALA A 65 16.43 -33.02 -24.49
CA ALA A 65 17.11 -32.29 -23.42
C ALA A 65 16.36 -31.02 -23.00
N GLU A 66 15.74 -30.28 -23.89
CA GLU A 66 15.02 -29.06 -23.59
C GLU A 66 13.73 -29.37 -22.83
N ILE A 67 13.05 -30.46 -23.20
CA ILE A 67 11.88 -30.94 -22.46
C ILE A 67 12.27 -31.30 -21.03
N LEU A 68 13.32 -32.09 -20.83
CA LEU A 68 13.77 -32.46 -19.47
C LEU A 68 14.23 -31.26 -18.66
N LYS A 69 14.95 -30.30 -19.26
CA LYS A 69 15.33 -29.05 -18.60
C LYS A 69 14.11 -28.22 -18.19
N SER A 70 13.08 -28.17 -19.02
CA SER A 70 11.84 -27.43 -18.73
C SER A 70 11.06 -27.99 -17.55
N ALA A 71 11.25 -29.26 -17.22
CA ALA A 71 10.66 -29.94 -16.07
C ALA A 71 11.57 -29.95 -14.83
N ALA A 72 12.82 -29.50 -14.95
CA ALA A 72 13.80 -29.54 -13.87
C ALA A 72 13.54 -28.44 -12.83
N LEU A 73 13.47 -28.83 -11.55
CA LEU A 73 13.47 -27.94 -10.40
C LEU A 73 14.92 -27.73 -9.93
N THR A 74 15.58 -26.66 -10.38
CA THR A 74 17.00 -26.43 -10.09
C THR A 74 17.21 -25.85 -8.70
N GLY A 75 17.83 -26.62 -7.80
CA GLY A 75 18.14 -26.20 -6.45
C GLY A 75 19.31 -25.21 -6.39
N LYS A 76 19.11 -24.07 -5.74
CA LYS A 76 20.14 -23.08 -5.40
C LYS A 76 20.26 -22.94 -3.88
N LYS A 77 21.25 -22.18 -3.41
CA LYS A 77 21.49 -22.01 -1.95
C LYS A 77 20.27 -21.44 -1.22
N LYS A 78 19.60 -20.42 -1.79
CA LYS A 78 18.50 -19.71 -1.14
C LYS A 78 17.11 -19.92 -1.78
N HIS A 79 17.03 -20.40 -3.02
CA HIS A 79 15.79 -20.54 -3.78
C HIS A 79 15.81 -21.78 -4.67
N VAL A 80 14.72 -22.05 -5.34
CA VAL A 80 14.59 -23.01 -6.44
C VAL A 80 14.37 -22.21 -7.71
N GLU A 81 15.01 -22.61 -8.81
CA GLU A 81 14.74 -22.06 -10.14
C GLU A 81 13.90 -23.04 -10.94
N PHE A 82 12.85 -22.55 -11.55
CA PHE A 82 11.98 -23.30 -12.46
C PHE A 82 11.64 -22.44 -13.67
N ARG A 83 11.99 -22.89 -14.87
CA ARG A 83 11.80 -22.15 -16.13
C ARG A 83 12.26 -20.70 -16.06
N GLY A 84 13.45 -20.47 -15.49
CA GLY A 84 14.05 -19.14 -15.31
C GLY A 84 13.49 -18.31 -14.16
N ALA A 85 12.39 -18.73 -13.55
CA ALA A 85 11.79 -18.02 -12.40
C ALA A 85 12.41 -18.50 -11.08
N LYS A 86 12.72 -17.55 -10.19
CA LYS A 86 13.17 -17.83 -8.80
C LYS A 86 11.96 -18.00 -7.90
N MET A 87 11.95 -19.09 -7.12
CA MET A 87 10.87 -19.43 -6.20
C MET A 87 11.41 -19.78 -4.81
N ALA A 88 10.65 -19.51 -3.77
CA ALA A 88 11.01 -19.86 -2.41
C ALA A 88 11.04 -21.40 -2.23
N LYS A 89 11.98 -21.90 -1.44
CA LYS A 89 12.05 -23.34 -1.09
C LYS A 89 10.82 -23.83 -0.32
N THR A 90 10.09 -22.91 0.32
CA THR A 90 8.83 -23.20 1.00
C THR A 90 7.66 -23.26 0.03
N PHE A 91 7.77 -22.64 -1.15
CA PHE A 91 6.75 -22.65 -2.18
C PHE A 91 6.88 -23.84 -3.13
N VAL A 92 8.13 -24.26 -3.45
CA VAL A 92 8.41 -25.42 -4.29
C VAL A 92 9.33 -26.39 -3.53
N VAL A 93 8.82 -27.58 -3.26
CA VAL A 93 9.54 -28.67 -2.59
C VAL A 93 10.02 -29.66 -3.63
N ARG A 94 11.33 -29.82 -3.75
CA ARG A 94 11.94 -30.73 -4.74
C ARG A 94 11.91 -32.22 -4.36
N GLN A 95 11.79 -32.48 -3.07
CA GLN A 95 11.64 -33.83 -2.53
C GLN A 95 10.18 -34.31 -2.68
N ALA A 96 10.01 -35.63 -2.85
CA ALA A 96 8.70 -36.24 -2.81
C ALA A 96 8.14 -36.14 -1.39
N ASP A 97 7.17 -35.29 -1.17
CA ASP A 97 6.50 -35.14 0.14
C ASP A 97 4.98 -35.27 0.09
N LYS A 98 4.40 -35.26 -1.11
CA LYS A 98 2.96 -35.41 -1.34
C LYS A 98 2.69 -36.40 -2.47
N TYR A 99 1.54 -37.09 -2.41
CA TYR A 99 1.07 -38.00 -3.45
C TYR A 99 -0.44 -38.17 -3.39
N CYS A 100 -1.03 -38.59 -4.52
CA CYS A 100 -2.39 -39.05 -4.60
C CYS A 100 -2.42 -40.59 -4.56
N PRO A 101 -3.11 -41.20 -3.58
CA PRO A 101 -3.17 -42.65 -3.50
C PRO A 101 -3.90 -43.28 -4.70
N VAL A 102 -4.88 -42.58 -5.31
CA VAL A 102 -5.60 -43.09 -6.47
C VAL A 102 -4.71 -43.08 -7.70
N CYS A 103 -3.96 -41.99 -7.97
CA CYS A 103 -2.98 -41.98 -9.07
C CYS A 103 -1.96 -43.12 -8.95
N LEU A 104 -1.44 -43.38 -7.75
CA LEU A 104 -0.48 -44.47 -7.55
C LEU A 104 -1.09 -45.86 -7.69
N ALA A 105 -2.40 -46.00 -7.36
CA ALA A 105 -3.12 -47.24 -7.60
C ALA A 105 -3.38 -47.47 -9.11
N GLU A 106 -3.67 -46.43 -9.86
CA GLU A 106 -3.81 -46.47 -11.33
C GLU A 106 -2.48 -46.78 -12.03
N ASP A 107 -1.38 -46.22 -11.54
CA ASP A 107 -0.03 -46.59 -12.02
C ASP A 107 0.30 -48.09 -11.74
N GLY A 108 -0.41 -48.71 -10.81
CA GLY A 108 -0.36 -50.16 -10.49
C GLY A 108 0.89 -50.53 -9.70
N SER A 109 2.00 -50.81 -10.35
CA SER A 109 3.24 -51.23 -9.71
C SER A 109 4.04 -50.06 -9.16
N PRO A 110 4.76 -50.22 -8.01
CA PRO A 110 5.73 -49.22 -7.56
C PRO A 110 6.78 -48.87 -8.60
N TYR A 111 7.09 -49.74 -9.55
CA TYR A 111 8.01 -49.45 -10.66
C TYR A 111 7.46 -48.44 -11.66
N ALA A 112 6.12 -48.30 -11.76
CA ALA A 112 5.44 -47.39 -12.64
C ALA A 112 5.01 -46.08 -11.98
N TRP A 113 5.07 -45.94 -10.65
CA TRP A 113 4.63 -44.74 -9.92
C TRP A 113 5.27 -43.49 -10.46
N ARG A 114 4.42 -42.49 -10.69
CA ARG A 114 4.81 -41.15 -11.16
C ARG A 114 4.51 -40.12 -10.12
N GLN A 115 5.52 -39.34 -9.75
CA GLN A 115 5.30 -38.15 -8.96
C GLN A 115 4.95 -36.99 -9.88
N GLN A 116 3.72 -36.48 -9.74
CA GLN A 116 3.28 -35.34 -10.54
C GLN A 116 4.02 -34.08 -10.15
N LEU A 117 4.47 -33.29 -11.14
CA LEU A 117 5.18 -32.03 -10.93
C LEU A 117 4.37 -31.03 -10.09
N ILE A 118 3.05 -30.97 -10.29
CA ILE A 118 2.16 -30.09 -9.50
C ILE A 118 2.22 -30.39 -7.99
N TRP A 119 2.48 -31.63 -7.58
CA TRP A 119 2.56 -31.98 -6.15
C TRP A 119 3.77 -31.36 -5.46
N CYS A 120 4.76 -30.88 -6.22
CA CYS A 120 5.91 -30.16 -5.67
C CYS A 120 5.57 -28.74 -5.22
N PHE A 121 4.44 -28.18 -5.64
CA PHE A 121 4.03 -26.82 -5.31
C PHE A 121 3.21 -26.79 -4.02
N ALA A 122 3.56 -25.90 -3.08
CA ALA A 122 2.92 -25.80 -1.78
C ALA A 122 1.39 -25.62 -1.87
N PRO A 123 0.83 -24.80 -2.77
CA PRO A 123 -0.62 -24.62 -2.89
C PRO A 123 -1.41 -25.85 -3.34
N ALA A 124 -0.76 -26.88 -3.89
CA ALA A 124 -1.46 -28.08 -4.30
C ALA A 124 -1.76 -28.97 -3.07
N HIS A 125 -3.00 -28.93 -2.58
CA HIS A 125 -3.48 -29.73 -1.45
C HIS A 125 -4.34 -30.92 -1.88
N ARG A 126 -4.92 -30.88 -3.09
CA ARG A 126 -5.73 -31.95 -3.69
C ARG A 126 -5.20 -32.39 -5.04
N CYS A 127 -5.58 -33.59 -5.43
CA CYS A 127 -5.26 -34.13 -6.74
C CYS A 127 -6.17 -33.52 -7.81
N ILE A 128 -5.59 -33.03 -8.89
CA ILE A 128 -6.33 -32.43 -10.01
C ILE A 128 -7.16 -33.47 -10.79
N HIS A 129 -6.73 -34.74 -10.79
CA HIS A 129 -7.42 -35.81 -11.54
C HIS A 129 -8.56 -36.46 -10.74
N HIS A 130 -8.37 -36.61 -9.40
CA HIS A 130 -9.27 -37.40 -8.57
C HIS A 130 -10.08 -36.61 -7.56
N ASN A 131 -9.85 -35.29 -7.49
CA ASN A 131 -10.48 -34.40 -6.50
C ASN A 131 -10.41 -34.97 -5.05
N THR A 132 -9.24 -35.51 -4.70
CA THR A 132 -8.97 -36.10 -3.39
C THR A 132 -7.80 -35.39 -2.71
N SER A 133 -7.81 -35.31 -1.39
CA SER A 133 -6.70 -34.73 -0.63
C SER A 133 -5.40 -35.46 -0.89
N LEU A 134 -4.33 -34.72 -1.18
CA LEU A 134 -2.99 -35.29 -1.29
C LEU A 134 -2.49 -35.74 0.08
N ARG A 135 -1.92 -36.94 0.15
CA ARG A 135 -1.29 -37.47 1.35
C ARG A 135 0.16 -37.03 1.44
N ARG A 136 0.62 -36.84 2.68
CA ARG A 136 2.04 -36.54 2.94
C ARG A 136 2.82 -37.81 3.18
N ILE A 137 4.04 -37.82 2.67
CA ILE A 137 5.03 -38.88 2.95
C ILE A 137 5.74 -38.52 4.25
N THR A 138 5.80 -39.47 5.17
CA THR A 138 6.46 -39.26 6.47
C THR A 138 7.98 -39.25 6.36
N GLN A 139 8.54 -40.10 5.51
CA GLN A 139 9.97 -40.18 5.24
C GLN A 139 10.27 -39.54 3.88
N LYS A 140 10.80 -38.35 3.90
CA LYS A 140 11.10 -37.57 2.68
C LYS A 140 12.29 -38.18 1.96
N GLY A 141 12.11 -38.42 0.65
CA GLY A 141 13.14 -38.84 -0.28
C GLY A 141 13.07 -38.06 -1.59
N PHE A 142 13.97 -38.31 -2.52
CA PHE A 142 13.93 -37.73 -3.85
C PHE A 142 13.05 -38.54 -4.82
N ASP A 143 12.61 -39.73 -4.38
CA ASP A 143 11.70 -40.61 -5.09
C ASP A 143 10.61 -41.10 -4.15
N LEU A 144 9.40 -41.30 -4.67
CA LEU A 144 8.26 -41.84 -3.93
C LEU A 144 8.59 -43.21 -3.28
N ARG A 145 9.37 -44.03 -3.97
CA ARG A 145 9.75 -45.41 -3.54
C ARG A 145 10.67 -45.42 -2.32
N GLU A 146 11.38 -44.32 -2.06
CA GLU A 146 12.23 -44.17 -0.89
C GLU A 146 11.39 -44.02 0.39
N GLY A 147 10.18 -43.43 0.27
CA GLY A 147 9.30 -43.15 1.41
C GLY A 147 8.01 -43.95 1.45
N LEU A 148 7.70 -44.74 0.39
CA LEU A 148 6.45 -45.53 0.30
C LEU A 148 6.74 -46.94 -0.12
N VAL A 149 6.23 -47.91 0.65
CA VAL A 149 6.22 -49.32 0.30
C VAL A 149 4.94 -49.72 -0.46
N ALA A 150 3.83 -49.03 -0.13
CA ALA A 150 2.53 -49.20 -0.76
C ALA A 150 1.75 -47.88 -0.74
N PRO A 151 0.73 -47.69 -1.59
CA PRO A 151 -0.05 -46.45 -1.65
C PRO A 151 -0.81 -46.08 -0.38
N GLY A 152 -0.67 -46.91 0.67
CA GLY A 152 -1.35 -46.74 1.95
C GLY A 152 -2.80 -47.22 1.90
N ALA A 153 -3.14 -48.18 2.76
CA ALA A 153 -4.47 -48.81 2.84
C ALA A 153 -5.57 -47.92 3.47
N GLY A 154 -5.28 -46.66 3.80
CA GLY A 154 -6.26 -45.76 4.41
C GLY A 154 -7.29 -45.27 3.39
N ALA A 155 -8.52 -44.98 3.84
CA ALA A 155 -9.59 -44.45 3.02
C ALA A 155 -9.13 -43.20 2.23
N VAL A 156 -9.40 -43.16 0.94
CA VAL A 156 -9.27 -41.99 0.10
C VAL A 156 -10.21 -40.92 0.67
N THR A 157 -9.71 -39.73 0.93
CA THR A 157 -10.53 -38.62 1.42
C THR A 157 -10.92 -37.76 0.23
N PRO A 158 -12.16 -37.84 -0.25
CA PRO A 158 -12.67 -36.93 -1.26
C PRO A 158 -12.61 -35.50 -0.71
N CYS A 159 -12.36 -34.55 -1.58
CA CYS A 159 -12.52 -33.14 -1.25
C CYS A 159 -13.95 -32.71 -1.58
N ASP A 160 -14.54 -31.93 -0.69
CA ASP A 160 -15.86 -31.34 -0.93
C ASP A 160 -15.78 -30.24 -2.01
N GLY A 161 -16.86 -30.11 -2.79
CA GLY A 161 -17.00 -29.09 -3.80
C GLY A 161 -16.19 -29.29 -5.07
N ASP A 162 -16.33 -28.34 -5.96
CA ASP A 162 -15.64 -28.31 -7.25
C ASP A 162 -14.13 -28.06 -7.06
N GLN A 163 -13.40 -28.37 -8.11
CA GLN A 163 -11.98 -28.15 -8.15
C GLN A 163 -11.66 -26.65 -8.17
N PRO A 164 -10.75 -26.14 -7.27
CA PRO A 164 -10.38 -24.76 -7.27
C PRO A 164 -9.81 -24.28 -8.60
N GLU A 165 -10.23 -23.11 -9.05
CA GLU A 165 -9.81 -22.55 -10.34
C GLU A 165 -8.32 -22.28 -10.39
N TYR A 166 -7.71 -21.83 -9.26
CA TYR A 166 -6.28 -21.61 -9.20
C TYR A 166 -5.46 -22.88 -9.42
N LEU A 167 -5.99 -24.04 -9.03
CA LEU A 167 -5.31 -25.32 -9.20
C LEU A 167 -5.33 -25.76 -10.67
N ALA A 168 -6.45 -25.57 -11.36
CA ALA A 168 -6.55 -25.79 -12.79
C ALA A 168 -5.63 -24.84 -13.58
N TRP A 169 -5.56 -23.58 -13.16
CA TRP A 169 -4.62 -22.61 -13.72
C TRP A 169 -3.17 -23.03 -13.50
N LEU A 170 -2.81 -23.50 -12.28
CA LEU A 170 -1.48 -23.99 -11.97
C LEU A 170 -1.09 -25.16 -12.88
N ASP A 171 -1.95 -26.17 -13.00
CA ASP A 171 -1.72 -27.31 -13.88
C ASP A 171 -1.49 -26.88 -15.33
N ASN A 172 -2.34 -25.99 -15.83
CA ASN A 172 -2.18 -25.43 -17.16
C ASN A 172 -0.85 -24.67 -17.36
N ARG A 173 -0.44 -23.91 -16.36
CA ARG A 173 0.83 -23.15 -16.39
C ARG A 173 2.06 -24.06 -16.37
N LEU A 174 1.98 -25.21 -15.72
CA LEU A 174 3.05 -26.18 -15.66
C LEU A 174 3.24 -26.96 -17.00
N HIS A 175 2.20 -27.10 -17.81
CA HIS A 175 2.27 -27.93 -19.04
C HIS A 175 2.59 -27.16 -20.33
N GLY A 176 2.88 -25.88 -20.26
CA GLY A 176 3.35 -25.12 -21.42
C GLY A 176 2.67 -23.78 -21.61
N PRO A 177 3.08 -23.01 -22.61
CA PRO A 177 2.54 -21.70 -22.88
C PRO A 177 1.07 -21.83 -23.35
N ARG A 178 0.18 -21.17 -22.67
CA ARG A 178 -1.19 -20.91 -23.10
C ARG A 178 -1.42 -19.41 -23.13
N GLU A 179 -2.40 -18.98 -23.91
CA GLU A 179 -2.85 -17.59 -23.89
C GLU A 179 -3.34 -17.25 -22.49
N GLU A 180 -2.60 -16.38 -21.82
CA GLU A 180 -2.95 -15.87 -20.51
C GLU A 180 -3.36 -14.40 -20.60
N PRO A 181 -4.21 -13.91 -19.69
CA PRO A 181 -4.46 -12.48 -19.55
C PRO A 181 -3.15 -11.73 -19.42
N LYS A 182 -3.00 -10.61 -20.13
CA LYS A 182 -1.79 -9.77 -20.12
C LYS A 182 -1.28 -9.45 -18.71
N TRP A 183 -2.21 -9.34 -17.77
CA TRP A 183 -1.93 -9.09 -16.37
C TRP A 183 -1.08 -10.19 -15.71
N GLN A 184 -1.35 -11.45 -16.00
CA GLN A 184 -0.66 -12.61 -15.40
C GLN A 184 0.53 -13.10 -16.23
N ALA A 185 0.57 -12.81 -17.53
CA ALA A 185 1.54 -13.37 -18.47
C ALA A 185 2.99 -13.08 -18.10
N GLY A 186 3.27 -11.93 -17.49
CA GLY A 186 4.61 -11.55 -17.05
C GLY A 186 4.97 -11.97 -15.62
N GLN A 187 4.08 -12.66 -14.90
CA GLN A 187 4.25 -13.00 -13.50
C GLN A 187 4.64 -14.47 -13.31
N THR A 188 5.41 -14.74 -12.26
CA THR A 188 5.74 -16.12 -11.88
C THR A 188 4.55 -16.81 -11.20
N VAL A 189 4.54 -18.15 -11.19
CA VAL A 189 3.52 -18.94 -10.48
C VAL A 189 3.44 -18.56 -8.99
N GLN A 190 4.59 -18.31 -8.35
CA GLN A 190 4.61 -17.90 -6.95
C GLN A 190 3.99 -16.52 -6.73
N GLN A 191 4.30 -15.54 -7.59
CA GLN A 191 3.71 -14.20 -7.50
C GLN A 191 2.19 -14.25 -7.54
N VAL A 192 1.63 -14.99 -8.48
CA VAL A 192 0.17 -15.12 -8.62
C VAL A 192 -0.45 -15.84 -7.42
N LEU A 193 0.05 -17.02 -7.07
CA LEU A 193 -0.60 -17.87 -6.05
C LEU A 193 -0.37 -17.41 -4.61
N GLU A 194 0.81 -16.89 -4.28
CA GLU A 194 1.02 -16.32 -2.93
C GLU A 194 0.19 -15.06 -2.73
N THR A 195 0.11 -14.19 -3.75
CA THR A 195 -0.75 -13.00 -3.67
C THR A 195 -2.21 -13.39 -3.53
N SER A 196 -2.68 -14.35 -4.32
CA SER A 196 -4.05 -14.87 -4.23
C SER A 196 -4.37 -15.39 -2.83
N MET A 197 -3.51 -16.23 -2.28
CA MET A 197 -3.68 -16.77 -0.94
C MET A 197 -3.67 -15.70 0.13
N MET A 198 -2.76 -14.73 0.06
CA MET A 198 -2.67 -13.65 1.04
C MET A 198 -3.88 -12.71 0.97
N LEU A 199 -4.32 -12.37 -0.24
CA LEU A 199 -5.47 -11.50 -0.47
C LEU A 199 -6.76 -12.16 0.03
N GLY A 200 -7.01 -13.41 -0.39
CA GLY A 200 -8.19 -14.16 0.00
C GLY A 200 -8.24 -14.45 1.49
N ALA A 201 -7.09 -14.79 2.12
CA ALA A 201 -7.04 -15.03 3.54
C ALA A 201 -7.45 -13.81 4.38
N VAL A 202 -7.03 -12.60 3.98
CA VAL A 202 -7.43 -11.37 4.68
C VAL A 202 -8.90 -11.05 4.43
N LEU A 203 -9.40 -11.27 3.22
CA LEU A 203 -10.80 -11.02 2.87
C LEU A 203 -11.76 -11.95 3.63
N GLU A 204 -11.43 -13.23 3.73
CA GLU A 204 -12.27 -14.26 4.35
C GLU A 204 -12.13 -14.32 5.88
N HIS A 205 -10.90 -14.27 6.39
CA HIS A 205 -10.62 -14.50 7.80
C HIS A 205 -10.23 -13.21 8.56
N GLY A 206 -10.10 -12.08 7.87
CA GLY A 206 -9.85 -10.76 8.47
C GLY A 206 -8.39 -10.47 8.82
N HIS A 207 -8.18 -9.31 9.45
CA HIS A 207 -6.86 -8.68 9.61
C HIS A 207 -5.92 -9.38 10.61
N LYS A 208 -6.41 -10.31 11.43
CA LYS A 208 -5.59 -11.04 12.41
C LYS A 208 -5.25 -12.47 11.99
N VAL A 209 -5.68 -12.87 10.80
CA VAL A 209 -5.43 -14.21 10.28
C VAL A 209 -3.92 -14.48 10.17
N ARG A 210 -3.56 -15.73 10.36
CA ARG A 210 -2.20 -16.24 10.08
C ARG A 210 -2.28 -17.21 8.91
N PRO A 211 -2.14 -16.73 7.64
CA PRO A 211 -2.44 -17.53 6.45
C PRO A 211 -1.75 -18.90 6.43
N HIS A 212 -0.47 -18.94 6.76
CA HIS A 212 0.30 -20.20 6.78
C HIS A 212 -0.05 -21.17 7.94
N LYS A 213 -0.94 -20.76 8.87
CA LYS A 213 -1.46 -21.61 9.95
C LYS A 213 -2.88 -22.07 9.73
N LEU A 214 -3.52 -21.64 8.66
CA LEU A 214 -4.82 -22.15 8.24
C LEU A 214 -4.70 -23.63 7.90
N ARG A 215 -5.79 -24.39 8.09
CA ARG A 215 -5.89 -25.77 7.61
C ARG A 215 -5.84 -25.81 6.08
N ALA A 216 -5.46 -26.91 5.49
CA ALA A 216 -5.32 -27.06 4.04
C ALA A 216 -6.57 -26.61 3.27
N ASN A 217 -7.76 -27.01 3.69
CA ASN A 217 -9.02 -26.62 3.05
C ASN A 217 -9.28 -25.11 3.14
N ASP A 218 -8.95 -24.50 4.30
CA ASP A 218 -9.11 -23.05 4.49
C ASP A 218 -8.09 -22.27 3.65
N GLN A 219 -6.86 -22.81 3.48
CA GLN A 219 -5.85 -22.22 2.58
C GLN A 219 -6.30 -22.33 1.12
N GLU A 220 -6.86 -23.46 0.71
CA GLU A 220 -7.41 -23.67 -0.62
C GLU A 220 -8.54 -22.67 -0.93
N ALA A 221 -9.53 -22.57 -0.05
CA ALA A 221 -10.65 -21.65 -0.21
C ALA A 221 -10.16 -20.19 -0.28
N ALA A 222 -9.25 -19.79 0.60
CA ALA A 222 -8.64 -18.47 0.56
C ALA A 222 -7.88 -18.22 -0.75
N ALA A 223 -7.09 -19.18 -1.21
CA ALA A 223 -6.36 -19.07 -2.46
C ALA A 223 -7.30 -18.92 -3.67
N ASP A 224 -8.41 -19.64 -3.67
CA ASP A 224 -9.38 -19.60 -4.78
C ASP A 224 -10.15 -18.27 -4.81
N ILE A 225 -10.63 -17.80 -3.66
CA ILE A 225 -11.25 -16.46 -3.53
C ILE A 225 -10.30 -15.37 -4.02
N GLY A 226 -9.06 -15.40 -3.55
CA GLY A 226 -8.07 -14.40 -3.97
C GLY A 226 -7.67 -14.53 -5.43
N PHE A 227 -7.63 -15.75 -5.98
CA PHE A 227 -7.31 -16.00 -7.40
C PHE A 227 -8.42 -15.49 -8.32
N ALA A 228 -9.68 -15.70 -7.97
CA ALA A 228 -10.81 -15.16 -8.71
C ALA A 228 -10.73 -13.63 -8.87
N ILE A 229 -10.30 -12.93 -7.81
CA ILE A 229 -10.06 -11.46 -7.85
C ILE A 229 -8.81 -11.15 -8.67
N TYR A 230 -7.71 -11.85 -8.39
CA TYR A 230 -6.41 -11.50 -8.94
C TYR A 230 -6.36 -11.67 -10.46
N ARG A 231 -7.04 -12.66 -11.00
CA ARG A 231 -7.10 -12.90 -12.45
C ARG A 231 -7.79 -11.77 -13.23
N GLU A 232 -8.72 -11.03 -12.61
CA GLU A 232 -9.41 -9.90 -13.22
C GLU A 232 -8.52 -8.66 -13.37
N GLY A 233 -7.35 -8.64 -12.70
CA GLY A 233 -6.34 -7.62 -12.90
C GLY A 233 -6.26 -6.56 -11.80
N ALA A 234 -5.46 -5.51 -12.07
CA ALA A 234 -5.12 -4.48 -11.10
C ALA A 234 -6.33 -3.73 -10.52
N GLY A 235 -7.38 -3.53 -11.32
CA GLY A 235 -8.62 -2.86 -10.89
C GLY A 235 -9.32 -3.64 -9.79
N ALA A 236 -9.60 -4.93 -10.02
CA ALA A 236 -10.24 -5.80 -9.05
C ALA A 236 -9.42 -5.96 -7.76
N VAL A 237 -8.09 -6.04 -7.89
CA VAL A 237 -7.19 -6.05 -6.72
C VAL A 237 -7.31 -4.75 -5.93
N THR A 238 -7.40 -3.60 -6.59
CA THR A 238 -7.57 -2.30 -5.91
C THR A 238 -8.89 -2.22 -5.16
N GLU A 239 -9.98 -2.70 -5.73
CA GLU A 239 -11.30 -2.80 -5.07
C GLU A 239 -11.27 -3.74 -3.85
N ALA A 240 -10.55 -4.84 -3.96
CA ALA A 240 -10.31 -5.75 -2.84
C ALA A 240 -9.52 -5.06 -1.70
N LEU A 241 -8.49 -4.28 -2.04
CA LEU A 241 -7.74 -3.47 -1.07
C LEU A 241 -8.62 -2.42 -0.40
N ASP A 242 -9.53 -1.76 -1.13
CA ASP A 242 -10.54 -0.86 -0.57
C ASP A 242 -11.46 -1.59 0.41
N THR A 243 -11.85 -2.81 0.08
CA THR A 243 -12.70 -3.64 0.94
C THR A 243 -11.96 -4.05 2.21
N ILE A 244 -10.71 -4.49 2.11
CA ILE A 244 -9.86 -4.82 3.26
C ILE A 244 -9.72 -3.60 4.16
N ARG A 245 -9.40 -2.43 3.59
CA ARG A 245 -9.27 -1.19 4.34
C ARG A 245 -10.55 -0.78 5.07
N ARG A 246 -11.71 -0.88 4.43
CA ARG A 246 -13.02 -0.56 5.03
C ARG A 246 -13.41 -1.51 6.17
N ARG A 247 -13.05 -2.79 6.07
CA ARG A 247 -13.31 -3.80 7.10
C ARG A 247 -12.29 -3.77 8.24
N SER A 248 -11.27 -2.92 8.15
CA SER A 248 -10.25 -2.83 9.19
C SER A 248 -10.85 -2.32 10.51
N PRO A 249 -10.51 -2.95 11.65
CA PRO A 249 -10.87 -2.42 12.97
C PRO A 249 -10.13 -1.12 13.30
N ALA A 250 -9.07 -0.79 12.57
CA ALA A 250 -8.28 0.43 12.75
C ALA A 250 -8.82 1.55 11.86
N THR A 251 -9.77 2.31 12.38
CA THR A 251 -10.46 3.38 11.64
C THR A 251 -9.71 4.71 11.64
N ALA A 252 -8.85 4.96 12.63
CA ALA A 252 -8.11 6.22 12.73
C ALA A 252 -7.17 6.43 11.53
N VAL A 253 -7.11 7.66 10.99
CA VAL A 253 -6.27 8.01 9.83
C VAL A 253 -4.79 7.75 10.09
N GLN A 254 -4.35 8.02 11.33
CA GLN A 254 -2.97 7.76 11.79
C GLN A 254 -2.66 6.28 12.08
N ALA A 255 -3.64 5.37 11.99
CA ALA A 255 -3.34 3.95 12.12
C ALA A 255 -2.43 3.51 10.98
N GLY A 256 -1.34 2.83 11.33
CA GLY A 256 -0.35 2.40 10.34
C GLY A 256 -0.88 1.33 9.38
N PRO A 257 -0.19 1.12 8.25
CA PRO A 257 -0.63 0.17 7.22
C PRO A 257 -0.81 -1.27 7.72
N LEU A 258 0.01 -1.72 8.69
CA LEU A 258 -0.14 -3.04 9.30
C LEU A 258 -1.52 -3.22 9.95
N ALA A 259 -2.04 -2.21 10.63
CA ALA A 259 -3.36 -2.28 11.26
C ALA A 259 -4.49 -2.30 10.23
N LYS A 260 -4.30 -1.64 9.07
CA LYS A 260 -5.31 -1.50 8.02
C LYS A 260 -5.34 -2.66 7.03
N TYR A 261 -4.20 -3.28 6.74
CA TYR A 261 -4.07 -4.34 5.74
C TYR A 261 -3.61 -5.68 6.33
N GLY A 262 -3.32 -5.71 7.63
CA GLY A 262 -2.99 -6.93 8.37
C GLY A 262 -1.84 -7.75 7.76
N PRO A 263 -2.01 -9.08 7.66
CA PRO A 263 -0.96 -9.98 7.15
C PRO A 263 -0.50 -9.71 5.73
N LEU A 264 -1.36 -9.13 4.88
CA LEU A 264 -0.98 -8.76 3.51
C LEU A 264 0.15 -7.72 3.52
N PHE A 265 0.03 -6.68 4.37
CA PHE A 265 1.10 -5.70 4.54
C PHE A 265 2.35 -6.31 5.19
N ASP A 266 2.19 -7.08 6.28
CA ASP A 266 3.32 -7.73 6.97
C ASP A 266 4.13 -8.66 6.04
N TRP A 267 3.44 -9.39 5.17
CA TRP A 267 4.08 -10.24 4.17
C TRP A 267 4.91 -9.41 3.18
N LEU A 268 4.33 -8.36 2.59
CA LEU A 268 5.00 -7.52 1.59
C LEU A 268 6.15 -6.68 2.17
N ASP A 269 6.03 -6.26 3.43
CA ASP A 269 7.02 -5.43 4.10
C ASP A 269 8.23 -6.26 4.59
N ARG A 270 7.99 -7.45 5.16
CA ARG A 270 9.01 -8.18 5.92
C ARG A 270 9.38 -9.54 5.36
N ARG A 271 8.50 -10.23 4.65
CA ARG A 271 8.65 -11.67 4.39
C ARG A 271 8.97 -12.02 2.95
N CYS A 272 8.71 -11.16 2.00
CA CYS A 272 8.97 -11.43 0.59
C CYS A 272 10.29 -10.83 0.06
N ASN A 273 11.17 -10.31 0.94
CA ASN A 273 12.43 -9.67 0.55
C ASN A 273 13.41 -10.59 -0.21
N ALA A 274 13.26 -11.92 -0.11
CA ALA A 274 14.09 -12.89 -0.82
C ALA A 274 13.57 -13.22 -2.24
N ILE A 275 12.25 -13.05 -2.47
CA ILE A 275 11.58 -13.33 -3.75
C ILE A 275 10.70 -12.13 -4.07
N ASP A 276 10.77 -11.65 -5.30
CA ASP A 276 9.92 -10.55 -5.75
C ASP A 276 8.44 -10.95 -5.69
N PRO A 277 7.59 -10.22 -4.94
CA PRO A 277 6.16 -10.53 -4.83
C PRO A 277 5.34 -10.13 -6.06
N GLY A 278 5.98 -9.46 -7.04
CA GLY A 278 5.31 -8.95 -8.23
C GLY A 278 4.55 -7.63 -7.99
N PRO A 279 3.60 -7.31 -8.88
CA PRO A 279 2.96 -6.00 -8.93
C PRO A 279 2.09 -5.66 -7.70
N ILE A 280 1.73 -6.65 -6.88
CA ILE A 280 0.92 -6.42 -5.67
C ILE A 280 1.59 -5.45 -4.69
N ARG A 281 2.94 -5.45 -4.61
CA ARG A 281 3.67 -4.53 -3.75
C ARG A 281 3.44 -3.08 -4.16
N ASP A 282 3.49 -2.79 -5.44
CA ASP A 282 3.27 -1.46 -5.97
C ASP A 282 1.79 -1.05 -5.89
N LEU A 283 0.86 -1.97 -6.14
CA LEU A 283 -0.57 -1.72 -5.97
C LEU A 283 -0.90 -1.34 -4.52
N LEU A 284 -0.42 -2.12 -3.55
CA LEU A 284 -0.67 -1.82 -2.14
C LEU A 284 0.02 -0.52 -1.72
N ARG A 285 1.26 -0.27 -2.16
CA ARG A 285 1.97 0.98 -1.89
C ARG A 285 1.19 2.19 -2.39
N ASN A 286 0.78 2.16 -3.66
CA ASN A 286 0.03 3.25 -4.27
C ASN A 286 -1.32 3.46 -3.58
N HIS A 287 -1.98 2.36 -3.19
CA HIS A 287 -3.22 2.41 -2.43
C HIS A 287 -3.04 3.06 -1.05
N ILE A 288 -1.96 2.72 -0.33
CA ILE A 288 -1.63 3.33 0.97
C ILE A 288 -1.35 4.83 0.78
N ILE A 289 -0.51 5.21 -0.19
CA ILE A 289 -0.17 6.61 -0.47
C ILE A 289 -1.42 7.42 -0.84
N LYS A 290 -2.36 6.82 -1.57
CA LYS A 290 -3.63 7.46 -1.96
C LYS A 290 -4.57 7.69 -0.77
N HIS A 291 -4.50 6.87 0.28
CA HIS A 291 -5.51 6.84 1.32
C HIS A 291 -5.04 7.26 2.72
N ASP A 292 -3.75 7.28 2.98
CA ASP A 292 -3.20 7.53 4.31
C ASP A 292 -2.47 8.87 4.43
N ALA A 293 -2.51 9.45 5.64
CA ALA A 293 -1.80 10.69 5.95
C ALA A 293 -0.35 10.37 6.35
N LEU A 294 0.49 10.18 5.34
CA LEU A 294 1.91 9.86 5.50
C LEU A 294 2.74 11.14 5.64
N SER A 295 3.82 11.06 6.41
CA SER A 295 4.77 12.15 6.57
C SER A 295 5.89 12.08 5.53
N ARG A 296 6.49 13.23 5.23
CA ARG A 296 7.74 13.25 4.47
C ARG A 296 8.82 12.49 5.25
N GLY A 297 9.55 11.61 4.55
CA GLY A 297 10.55 10.72 5.14
C GLY A 297 9.99 9.37 5.62
N ASP A 298 8.65 9.19 5.70
CA ASP A 298 8.08 7.87 5.97
C ASP A 298 8.45 6.90 4.85
N THR A 299 8.66 5.63 5.19
CA THR A 299 8.92 4.58 4.21
C THR A 299 7.75 3.61 4.15
N VAL A 300 7.20 3.39 2.96
CA VAL A 300 6.10 2.44 2.71
C VAL A 300 6.55 1.40 1.68
N LEU A 301 6.65 0.13 2.11
CA LEU A 301 7.08 -0.99 1.25
C LEU A 301 8.35 -0.68 0.45
N GLY A 302 9.36 -0.09 1.13
CA GLY A 302 10.65 0.25 0.56
C GLY A 302 10.70 1.53 -0.28
N HIS A 303 9.63 2.34 -0.28
CA HIS A 303 9.57 3.62 -0.98
C HIS A 303 9.46 4.78 0.02
N GLU A 304 10.38 5.73 -0.05
CA GLU A 304 10.35 6.94 0.78
C GLU A 304 9.33 7.96 0.25
N ILE A 305 8.53 8.50 1.15
CA ILE A 305 7.55 9.54 0.84
C ILE A 305 8.26 10.89 0.78
N LYS A 306 8.34 11.46 -0.40
CA LYS A 306 9.02 12.75 -0.65
C LYS A 306 8.17 13.95 -0.24
N GLU A 307 6.85 13.85 -0.42
CA GLU A 307 5.89 14.93 -0.17
C GLU A 307 4.67 14.38 0.55
N ARG A 308 4.16 15.15 1.51
CA ARG A 308 2.93 14.83 2.22
C ARG A 308 1.74 15.16 1.31
N ARG A 309 0.86 14.19 1.10
CA ARG A 309 -0.39 14.39 0.34
C ARG A 309 -1.56 14.78 1.23
N TYR A 310 -1.63 14.21 2.42
CA TYR A 310 -2.73 14.46 3.34
C TYR A 310 -2.21 14.75 4.75
N HIS A 311 -2.92 15.63 5.43
CA HIS A 311 -2.82 15.83 6.88
C HIS A 311 -3.94 15.11 7.62
N SER A 312 -3.64 14.64 8.81
CA SER A 312 -4.61 14.32 9.85
C SER A 312 -4.62 15.43 10.90
N VAL A 313 -5.61 15.44 11.80
CA VAL A 313 -5.59 16.36 12.96
C VAL A 313 -4.31 16.20 13.79
N HIS A 314 -3.78 14.96 13.85
CA HIS A 314 -2.53 14.68 14.55
C HIS A 314 -1.34 15.35 13.87
N SER A 315 -1.16 15.15 12.58
CA SER A 315 -0.02 15.74 11.87
C SER A 315 -0.10 17.28 11.81
N LEU A 316 -1.31 17.85 11.74
CA LEU A 316 -1.50 19.30 11.86
C LEU A 316 -1.11 19.81 13.26
N SER A 317 -1.45 19.05 14.31
CA SER A 317 -1.06 19.37 15.68
C SER A 317 0.45 19.38 15.86
N GLU A 318 1.16 18.42 15.28
CA GLU A 318 2.62 18.34 15.32
C GLU A 318 3.27 19.49 14.55
N GLU A 319 2.82 19.74 13.33
CA GLU A 319 3.40 20.74 12.44
C GLU A 319 3.20 22.19 12.92
N THR A 320 2.08 22.45 13.59
CA THR A 320 1.75 23.77 14.12
C THR A 320 2.05 23.94 15.60
N ASN A 321 2.51 22.89 16.29
CA ASN A 321 2.71 22.83 17.73
C ASN A 321 1.46 23.23 18.55
N ILE A 322 0.27 22.94 18.02
CA ILE A 322 -1.01 23.22 18.68
C ILE A 322 -1.58 21.88 19.19
N PRO A 323 -1.94 21.74 20.49
CA PRO A 323 -2.51 20.49 21.02
C PRO A 323 -3.70 19.99 20.22
N ARG A 324 -3.79 18.67 19.98
CA ARG A 324 -4.82 18.03 19.12
C ARG A 324 -6.24 18.46 19.42
N VAL A 325 -6.61 18.52 20.70
CA VAL A 325 -7.97 18.93 21.13
C VAL A 325 -8.24 20.38 20.72
N ARG A 326 -7.24 21.25 20.86
CA ARG A 326 -7.35 22.64 20.43
C ARG A 326 -7.42 22.74 18.91
N MET A 327 -6.58 22.00 18.19
CA MET A 327 -6.59 21.93 16.71
C MET A 327 -7.95 21.49 16.19
N SER A 328 -8.52 20.39 16.70
CA SER A 328 -9.87 19.93 16.32
C SER A 328 -10.92 21.01 16.49
N ARG A 329 -10.93 21.72 17.64
CA ARG A 329 -11.89 22.80 17.91
C ARG A 329 -11.72 24.00 16.96
N MET A 330 -10.46 24.33 16.63
CA MET A 330 -10.16 25.40 15.69
C MET A 330 -10.63 25.04 14.28
N LEU A 331 -10.37 23.83 13.83
CA LEU A 331 -10.82 23.32 12.53
C LEU A 331 -12.35 23.24 12.44
N GLN A 332 -13.04 22.86 13.53
CA GLN A 332 -14.51 22.92 13.60
C GLN A 332 -15.04 24.35 13.41
N LYS A 333 -14.44 25.31 14.12
CA LYS A 333 -14.83 26.73 13.99
C LYS A 333 -14.57 27.28 12.59
N LEU A 334 -13.52 26.84 11.93
CA LEU A 334 -13.19 27.19 10.56
C LEU A 334 -14.06 26.45 9.52
N GLY A 335 -14.95 25.55 9.96
CA GLY A 335 -15.81 24.77 9.07
C GLY A 335 -15.08 23.68 8.29
N LYS A 336 -13.82 23.37 8.66
CA LYS A 336 -13.03 22.29 8.06
C LYS A 336 -13.39 20.91 8.66
N ILE A 337 -14.01 20.89 9.82
CA ILE A 337 -14.56 19.70 10.49
C ILE A 337 -16.03 20.02 10.81
N PRO A 338 -16.97 19.05 10.66
CA PRO A 338 -18.36 19.24 11.01
C PRO A 338 -18.52 19.69 12.47
N ALA A 339 -19.46 20.62 12.69
CA ALA A 339 -19.76 21.08 14.04
C ALA A 339 -20.32 19.92 14.88
N GLY A 340 -19.83 19.78 16.11
CA GLY A 340 -20.24 18.71 17.02
C GLY A 340 -19.55 17.35 16.80
N ALA A 341 -18.67 17.22 15.82
CA ALA A 341 -17.89 16.00 15.64
C ALA A 341 -17.10 15.64 16.90
N THR A 342 -17.22 14.39 17.33
CA THR A 342 -16.50 13.86 18.48
C THR A 342 -14.99 13.79 18.21
N HIS A 343 -14.20 13.62 19.26
CA HIS A 343 -12.75 13.48 19.10
C HIS A 343 -12.35 12.24 18.25
N ALA A 344 -13.13 11.16 18.36
CA ALA A 344 -12.93 9.96 17.53
C ALA A 344 -13.20 10.25 16.05
N GLU A 345 -14.32 10.91 15.74
CA GLU A 345 -14.67 11.29 14.36
C GLU A 345 -13.65 12.25 13.75
N CYS A 346 -13.13 13.21 14.52
CA CYS A 346 -12.04 14.08 14.08
C CYS A 346 -10.78 13.29 13.70
N GLY A 347 -10.50 12.18 14.38
CA GLY A 347 -9.38 11.28 14.08
C GLY A 347 -9.53 10.51 12.76
N LEU A 348 -10.74 10.49 12.17
CA LEU A 348 -11.00 9.83 10.87
C LEU A 348 -10.81 10.75 9.68
N LEU A 349 -10.72 12.07 9.93
CA LEU A 349 -10.66 13.06 8.86
C LEU A 349 -9.25 13.25 8.33
N ARG A 350 -9.17 13.48 7.03
CA ARG A 350 -7.95 13.85 6.32
C ARG A 350 -8.19 15.13 5.54
N PHE A 351 -7.15 15.92 5.44
CA PHE A 351 -7.15 17.21 4.77
C PHE A 351 -6.11 17.18 3.66
N ASP A 352 -6.45 17.61 2.47
CA ASP A 352 -5.47 17.74 1.40
C ASP A 352 -4.38 18.74 1.82
N ALA A 353 -3.12 18.39 1.59
CA ALA A 353 -2.00 19.19 2.05
C ALA A 353 -1.92 20.54 1.34
N GLN A 354 -2.31 20.59 0.06
CA GLN A 354 -2.34 21.85 -0.71
C GLN A 354 -3.46 22.75 -0.21
N ASP A 355 -4.67 22.20 0.00
CA ASP A 355 -5.83 22.97 0.46
C ASP A 355 -5.66 23.56 1.86
N ILE A 356 -4.85 22.92 2.71
CA ILE A 356 -4.67 23.34 4.10
C ILE A 356 -3.35 24.10 4.33
N SER A 357 -2.45 24.15 3.35
CA SER A 357 -1.13 24.78 3.46
C SER A 357 -1.16 26.23 3.92
N GLY A 358 -2.07 27.02 3.36
CA GLY A 358 -2.27 28.41 3.76
C GLY A 358 -2.71 28.56 5.22
N LEU A 359 -3.56 27.65 5.70
CA LEU A 359 -4.00 27.65 7.09
C LEU A 359 -2.87 27.23 8.05
N ILE A 360 -2.02 26.29 7.65
CA ILE A 360 -0.82 25.91 8.42
C ILE A 360 0.10 27.12 8.57
N ALA A 361 0.39 27.82 7.48
CA ALA A 361 1.21 29.02 7.50
C ALA A 361 0.60 30.12 8.42
N ASP A 362 -0.72 30.28 8.36
CA ASP A 362 -1.43 31.21 9.25
C ASP A 362 -1.29 30.83 10.72
N PHE A 363 -1.37 29.54 11.05
CA PHE A 363 -1.20 29.09 12.45
C PHE A 363 0.24 29.24 12.94
N GLN A 364 1.23 29.04 12.08
CA GLN A 364 2.65 29.17 12.42
C GLN A 364 3.08 30.63 12.62
N THR A 365 2.39 31.57 11.97
CA THR A 365 2.75 33.01 11.96
C THR A 365 1.70 33.87 12.65
N THR A 366 0.99 33.34 13.67
CA THR A 366 -0.05 34.08 14.38
C THR A 366 0.52 35.23 15.21
N ILE A 367 -0.25 36.34 15.29
CA ILE A 367 0.01 37.48 16.17
C ILE A 367 -1.04 37.47 17.29
N GLU A 368 -0.60 37.61 18.54
CA GLU A 368 -1.48 37.69 19.69
C GLU A 368 -2.27 39.00 19.70
N ARG A 369 -3.50 38.97 20.20
CA ARG A 369 -4.40 40.14 20.26
C ARG A 369 -3.73 41.39 20.87
N LYS A 370 -2.86 41.22 21.88
CA LYS A 370 -2.20 42.34 22.56
C LYS A 370 -1.17 43.05 21.67
N ASP A 371 -0.59 42.33 20.69
CA ASP A 371 0.50 42.82 19.84
C ASP A 371 -0.03 43.38 18.50
N VAL A 372 -1.29 43.07 18.13
CA VAL A 372 -1.88 43.54 16.87
C VAL A 372 -1.91 45.09 16.76
N PRO A 373 -2.28 45.86 17.81
CA PRO A 373 -2.27 47.34 17.70
C PRO A 373 -0.91 47.87 17.26
N ALA A 374 0.16 47.41 17.88
CA ALA A 374 1.53 47.82 17.52
C ALA A 374 1.90 47.36 16.09
N TYR A 375 1.49 46.17 15.72
CA TYR A 375 1.79 45.58 14.41
C TYR A 375 1.17 46.39 13.25
N ILE A 376 -0.10 46.79 13.41
CA ILE A 376 -0.81 47.57 12.37
C ILE A 376 -0.64 49.08 12.54
N GLY A 377 0.19 49.58 13.46
CA GLY A 377 0.40 50.98 13.73
C GLY A 377 -0.87 51.71 14.20
N ALA A 378 -1.70 51.07 15.01
CA ALA A 378 -2.96 51.61 15.52
C ALA A 378 -2.94 51.78 17.04
N SER A 379 -3.76 52.70 17.57
CA SER A 379 -4.03 52.77 19.01
C SER A 379 -4.91 51.56 19.43
N LYS A 380 -4.89 51.20 20.75
CA LYS A 380 -5.75 50.14 21.28
C LYS A 380 -7.24 50.36 20.98
N ASN A 381 -7.72 51.61 21.06
CA ASN A 381 -9.11 51.95 20.75
C ASN A 381 -9.43 51.80 19.27
N GLN A 382 -8.58 52.25 18.39
CA GLN A 382 -8.73 52.05 16.95
C GLN A 382 -8.77 50.56 16.61
N PHE A 383 -7.85 49.79 17.12
CA PHE A 383 -7.86 48.32 16.91
C PHE A 383 -9.16 47.68 17.41
N GLN A 384 -9.65 48.05 18.61
CA GLN A 384 -10.93 47.52 19.10
C GLN A 384 -12.11 47.88 18.20
N THR A 385 -12.17 49.09 17.68
CA THR A 385 -13.19 49.52 16.73
C THR A 385 -13.12 48.73 15.43
N LEU A 386 -11.93 48.57 14.85
CA LEU A 386 -11.74 47.79 13.61
C LEU A 386 -12.02 46.30 13.81
N TYR A 387 -11.68 45.76 14.99
CA TYR A 387 -11.97 44.39 15.33
C TYR A 387 -13.48 44.16 15.54
N ALA A 388 -14.17 45.03 16.26
CA ALA A 388 -15.63 44.96 16.46
C ALA A 388 -16.39 45.13 15.13
N GLY A 389 -15.92 46.03 14.26
CA GLY A 389 -16.46 46.26 12.91
C GLY A 389 -16.11 45.22 11.86
N GLY A 390 -15.30 44.23 12.21
CA GLY A 390 -14.97 43.10 11.31
C GLY A 390 -13.95 43.42 10.20
N ILE A 391 -13.28 44.58 10.22
CA ILE A 391 -12.20 44.90 9.28
C ILE A 391 -10.97 44.04 9.63
N ILE A 392 -10.55 44.01 10.91
CA ILE A 392 -9.50 43.16 11.41
C ILE A 392 -10.15 41.91 12.00
N ARG A 393 -10.02 40.78 11.31
CA ARG A 393 -10.68 39.53 11.67
C ARG A 393 -9.69 38.59 12.37
N PRO A 394 -10.11 37.90 13.45
CA PRO A 394 -9.28 36.86 14.06
C PRO A 394 -9.20 35.65 13.11
N LEU A 395 -8.09 34.92 13.22
CA LEU A 395 -7.89 33.67 12.45
C LEU A 395 -9.00 32.66 12.72
N VAL A 396 -9.49 32.59 13.95
CA VAL A 396 -10.61 31.69 14.35
C VAL A 396 -11.78 32.55 14.85
N PRO A 397 -12.95 32.50 14.20
CA PRO A 397 -14.13 33.27 14.58
C PRO A 397 -14.60 33.00 16.03
N ARG A 398 -15.10 34.04 16.71
CA ARG A 398 -15.62 33.92 18.08
C ARG A 398 -17.11 33.68 18.15
N ASP A 399 -17.81 33.95 17.10
CA ASP A 399 -19.28 33.91 16.97
C ASP A 399 -19.88 32.51 16.97
N LYS A 400 -19.03 31.47 16.84
CA LYS A 400 -19.45 30.07 16.85
C LYS A 400 -19.27 29.43 18.24
N PRO A 401 -20.13 28.46 18.65
CA PRO A 401 -20.03 27.76 19.93
C PRO A 401 -18.66 27.12 20.19
N GLY A 402 -18.20 27.12 21.40
CA GLY A 402 -16.93 26.56 21.84
C GLY A 402 -15.84 27.62 22.09
N ALA A 403 -15.27 27.66 23.31
CA ALA A 403 -14.30 28.67 23.70
C ALA A 403 -12.91 28.43 23.13
N VAL A 404 -12.40 29.40 22.36
CA VAL A 404 -10.94 29.56 22.12
C VAL A 404 -10.45 30.63 23.10
N ARG A 405 -9.67 30.22 24.11
CA ARG A 405 -9.23 31.16 25.18
C ARG A 405 -8.35 32.30 24.66
N ASN A 406 -7.48 32.02 23.67
CA ASN A 406 -6.59 33.02 23.10
C ASN A 406 -7.00 33.35 21.67
N VAL A 407 -7.37 34.60 21.44
CA VAL A 407 -7.67 35.14 20.09
C VAL A 407 -6.33 35.46 19.43
N VAL A 408 -6.11 34.89 18.27
CA VAL A 408 -4.92 35.12 17.44
C VAL A 408 -5.33 35.59 16.06
N PHE A 409 -4.46 36.31 15.40
CA PHE A 409 -4.66 36.88 14.10
C PHE A 409 -3.64 36.34 13.10
N SER A 410 -4.06 36.09 11.87
CA SER A 410 -3.15 35.71 10.78
C SER A 410 -2.27 36.90 10.42
N ARG A 411 -0.96 36.68 10.38
CA ARG A 411 0.00 37.70 9.91
C ARG A 411 -0.36 38.12 8.47
N ARG A 412 -0.63 37.15 7.61
CA ARG A 412 -1.00 37.41 6.21
C ARG A 412 -2.23 38.35 6.08
N HIS A 413 -3.25 38.17 6.91
CA HIS A 413 -4.41 39.06 6.92
C HIS A 413 -4.02 40.48 7.34
N LEU A 414 -3.16 40.62 8.35
CA LEU A 414 -2.68 41.93 8.80
C LEU A 414 -1.73 42.58 7.78
N ASP A 415 -0.90 41.78 7.13
CA ASP A 415 -0.01 42.28 6.06
C ASP A 415 -0.82 42.76 4.86
N THR A 416 -1.87 42.04 4.41
CA THR A 416 -2.78 42.49 3.36
C THR A 416 -3.43 43.84 3.71
N PHE A 417 -3.85 44.01 4.97
CA PHE A 417 -4.37 45.30 5.44
C PHE A 417 -3.30 46.41 5.37
N LEU A 418 -2.07 46.13 5.83
CA LEU A 418 -0.97 47.09 5.73
C LEU A 418 -0.55 47.37 4.30
N GLU A 419 -0.56 46.40 3.40
CA GLU A 419 -0.28 46.57 1.98
C GLU A 419 -1.29 47.53 1.32
N THR A 420 -2.58 47.37 1.65
CA THR A 420 -3.62 48.29 1.17
C THR A 420 -3.36 49.73 1.63
N LEU A 421 -2.96 49.92 2.91
CA LEU A 421 -2.59 51.25 3.41
C LEU A 421 -1.29 51.78 2.78
N ASN A 422 -0.35 50.90 2.47
CA ASN A 422 0.92 51.31 1.83
C ASN A 422 0.77 51.66 0.35
N ALA A 423 -0.28 51.18 -0.31
CA ALA A 423 -0.62 51.52 -1.69
C ALA A 423 -1.20 52.94 -1.82
N LEU A 424 -1.58 53.59 -0.73
CA LEU A 424 -2.08 54.97 -0.73
C LEU A 424 -0.99 55.92 -1.20
N PRO A 425 -1.36 57.00 -1.94
CA PRO A 425 -0.41 58.01 -2.40
C PRO A 425 0.28 58.70 -1.22
N VAL A 426 1.55 59.02 -1.38
CA VAL A 426 2.29 59.82 -0.39
C VAL A 426 1.78 61.27 -0.42
N ALA A 427 1.50 61.80 0.75
CA ALA A 427 1.06 63.19 0.87
C ALA A 427 2.18 64.16 0.42
N SER A 428 1.83 65.06 -0.52
CA SER A 428 2.73 66.15 -0.87
C SER A 428 2.70 67.22 0.22
N GLU A 429 3.83 67.93 0.44
CA GLU A 429 3.95 69.02 1.46
C GLU A 429 2.92 70.14 1.27
N THR A 430 2.23 70.22 0.15
CA THR A 430 1.28 71.26 -0.20
C THR A 430 -0.17 71.01 0.20
N GLY A 431 -0.49 69.85 0.79
CA GLY A 431 -1.87 69.51 1.21
C GLY A 431 -2.23 70.14 2.56
N LYS A 432 -2.84 71.29 2.57
CA LYS A 432 -3.14 72.08 3.79
C LYS A 432 -4.25 71.52 4.68
N ASP A 433 -5.00 70.48 4.29
CA ASP A 433 -6.18 69.97 5.03
C ASP A 433 -6.09 68.45 5.29
N LEU A 434 -4.88 67.86 5.29
CA LEU A 434 -4.69 66.46 5.52
C LEU A 434 -4.39 66.18 7.01
N HIS A 435 -5.26 65.38 7.63
CA HIS A 435 -5.17 65.03 9.06
C HIS A 435 -5.23 63.55 9.29
N THR A 436 -4.67 63.13 10.41
CA THR A 436 -4.74 61.71 10.83
C THR A 436 -6.20 61.28 11.09
N ILE A 437 -6.51 59.97 10.89
CA ILE A 437 -7.84 59.42 11.17
C ILE A 437 -8.28 59.77 12.61
N ALA A 438 -7.39 59.74 13.59
CA ALA A 438 -7.70 60.08 14.98
C ALA A 438 -8.15 61.56 15.13
N TYR A 439 -7.47 62.47 14.46
CA TYR A 439 -7.84 63.89 14.47
C TYR A 439 -9.15 64.15 13.71
N ALA A 440 -9.35 63.49 12.58
CA ALA A 440 -10.58 63.63 11.81
C ALA A 440 -11.80 63.15 12.64
N CYS A 441 -11.69 62.03 13.37
CA CYS A 441 -12.72 61.57 14.30
C CYS A 441 -13.01 62.58 15.42
N GLN A 442 -11.99 63.23 16.00
CA GLN A 442 -12.18 64.28 17.03
C GLN A 442 -12.91 65.52 16.53
N ARG A 443 -12.78 65.79 15.23
CA ARG A 443 -13.47 66.95 14.56
C ARG A 443 -14.84 66.59 13.99
N GLY A 444 -15.35 65.35 14.27
CA GLY A 444 -16.70 64.95 13.87
C GLY A 444 -16.82 64.45 12.44
N ALA A 445 -15.70 64.16 11.77
CA ALA A 445 -15.71 63.62 10.41
C ALA A 445 -16.04 62.09 10.32
N GLY A 446 -16.68 61.56 11.33
CA GLY A 446 -17.13 60.17 11.39
C GLY A 446 -16.36 59.31 12.39
N THR A 447 -16.68 58.02 12.46
CA THR A 447 -16.00 57.04 13.30
C THR A 447 -14.77 56.48 12.62
N THR A 448 -13.79 55.97 13.44
CA THR A 448 -12.62 55.26 12.86
C THR A 448 -13.05 54.12 11.91
N LEU A 449 -14.20 53.44 12.22
CA LEU A 449 -14.72 52.36 11.39
C LEU A 449 -15.14 52.87 10.01
N ASN A 450 -15.98 53.94 9.99
CA ASN A 450 -16.51 54.51 8.73
C ASN A 450 -15.38 55.05 7.87
N LEU A 451 -14.43 55.80 8.46
CA LEU A 451 -13.31 56.36 7.69
C LEU A 451 -12.42 55.23 7.10
N VAL A 452 -12.06 54.22 7.88
CA VAL A 452 -11.23 53.12 7.36
C VAL A 452 -12.02 52.30 6.34
N TYR A 453 -13.32 52.09 6.53
CA TYR A 453 -14.16 51.39 5.55
C TYR A 453 -14.22 52.14 4.21
N GLY A 454 -14.48 53.46 4.24
CA GLY A 454 -14.49 54.29 3.05
C GLY A 454 -13.12 54.33 2.33
N ILE A 455 -12.01 54.28 3.06
CA ILE A 455 -10.66 54.18 2.48
C ILE A 455 -10.48 52.85 1.77
N LEU A 456 -10.87 51.74 2.42
CA LEU A 456 -10.71 50.39 1.89
C LEU A 456 -11.64 50.10 0.71
N SER A 457 -12.83 50.74 0.66
CA SER A 457 -13.77 50.67 -0.47
C SER A 457 -13.39 51.61 -1.64
N GLY A 458 -12.48 52.55 -1.39
CA GLY A 458 -12.10 53.60 -2.39
C GLY A 458 -13.07 54.75 -2.47
N GLU A 459 -14.09 54.82 -1.58
CA GLU A 459 -15.08 55.91 -1.52
C GLU A 459 -14.52 57.18 -0.87
N LEU A 460 -13.56 57.00 0.07
CA LEU A 460 -12.89 58.11 0.73
C LEU A 460 -11.43 58.24 0.25
N PRO A 461 -11.06 59.34 -0.41
CA PRO A 461 -9.67 59.63 -0.77
C PRO A 461 -8.79 59.70 0.49
N ALA A 462 -7.64 59.03 0.43
CA ALA A 462 -6.70 59.02 1.54
C ALA A 462 -5.26 59.06 1.03
N TRP A 463 -4.37 59.51 1.88
CA TRP A 463 -2.93 59.63 1.64
C TRP A 463 -2.17 59.01 2.80
N ARG A 464 -0.90 58.77 2.65
CA ARG A 464 -0.02 58.34 3.72
C ARG A 464 1.20 59.23 3.87
N ARG A 465 1.79 59.25 5.05
CA ARG A 465 3.11 59.86 5.25
C ARG A 465 4.19 58.96 4.63
N ASP A 466 5.32 59.58 4.24
CA ASP A 466 6.50 58.86 3.78
C ASP A 466 7.28 58.21 4.95
N THR A 467 6.66 57.20 5.58
CA THR A 467 7.16 56.51 6.77
C THR A 467 6.69 55.05 6.69
N PRO A 468 7.23 54.13 7.55
CA PRO A 468 6.74 52.75 7.56
C PRO A 468 5.22 52.64 7.65
N PRO A 469 4.60 51.70 6.95
CA PRO A 469 3.14 51.59 6.84
C PRO A 469 2.50 51.34 8.21
N GLY A 470 1.31 51.89 8.40
CA GLY A 470 0.53 51.72 9.61
C GLY A 470 -0.65 52.69 9.65
N LEU A 471 -1.69 52.37 10.38
CA LEU A 471 -2.91 53.17 10.42
C LEU A 471 -2.66 54.62 10.92
N SER A 472 -1.70 54.82 11.80
CA SER A 472 -1.31 56.13 12.32
C SER A 472 -0.70 57.06 11.25
N GLN A 473 -0.28 56.49 10.11
CA GLN A 473 0.36 57.24 9.03
C GLN A 473 -0.67 57.64 7.93
N VAL A 474 -1.89 57.13 8.02
CA VAL A 474 -2.94 57.43 7.06
C VAL A 474 -3.53 58.82 7.34
N LEU A 475 -3.69 59.60 6.27
CA LEU A 475 -4.23 60.96 6.31
C LEU A 475 -5.48 61.06 5.43
N VAL A 476 -6.46 61.81 5.90
CA VAL A 476 -7.71 62.11 5.20
C VAL A 476 -7.95 63.64 5.17
N SER A 477 -8.64 64.14 4.15
CA SER A 477 -9.14 65.51 4.13
C SER A 477 -10.39 65.60 4.99
N LEU A 478 -10.51 66.66 5.82
CA LEU A 478 -11.72 66.88 6.63
C LEU A 478 -12.93 67.21 5.79
N THR A 479 -12.75 67.93 4.70
CA THR A 479 -13.83 68.31 3.77
C THR A 479 -14.43 67.08 3.07
N ASP A 480 -13.60 66.16 2.62
CA ASP A 480 -14.04 64.93 1.93
C ASP A 480 -14.66 63.93 2.94
N ALA A 481 -14.16 63.88 4.16
CA ALA A 481 -14.64 62.96 5.20
C ALA A 481 -16.03 63.33 5.76
N VAL A 482 -16.37 64.63 5.83
CA VAL A 482 -17.69 65.11 6.24
C VAL A 482 -18.75 64.93 5.16
N GLY A 483 -18.34 64.87 3.88
CA GLY A 483 -19.25 64.68 2.74
C GLY A 483 -19.59 63.20 2.43
N ALA A 484 -19.00 62.22 3.16
CA ALA A 484 -19.17 60.79 2.96
C ALA A 484 -20.18 60.14 3.90
N GLU A 485 -20.93 60.92 4.69
CA GLU A 485 -22.11 60.46 5.45
C GLU A 485 -23.34 60.47 4.49
#